data_8479bee317bf4f6cabc34e70323feda9
#
_entry.id   8479bee317bf4f6cabc34e70323feda9
#
_cell.length_a   1.000
_cell.length_b   1.000
_cell.length_c   1.000
_cell.angle_alpha   90.00
_cell.angle_beta   90.00
_cell.angle_gamma   90.00
#
_symmetry.space_group_name_H-M   'P 1'
#
loop_
_entity.id
_entity.type
_entity.pdbx_description
1 polymer ?
#
loop_
_entity_poly.entity_id
_entity_poly.type
_entity_poly.pdbx_seq_one_letter_code
_entity_poly.pdbx_strand_id
1 'polypeptide(L)'
;MVVEQNGEHIHIHAECLVISPARLVVKYGDPASSNCSSDTPVEMGWEATQGGVGLTDNKVKILNWKVDSVTDWKIKPTCFTDGGQCQKELNITVYKLPDSVSISYRKYPDPMVEGHQYLLQCLVQNIAPIGRLRVTFYKVSTTGEQTELDTQQKSKDNINTPENGTYTLDFTPGRDDDGAQLLCSAMLDLGPEGPQPPPVMDSNRLNTNVHYKPQITSPGCFSMSITEGDTLSLNCSANGNPAPSYDWLLPQADPNTMEERSVVTITNMAKSHSGEYTCIAINPLGNSTCTVNVEVTVDYLPIFAGLAAAVVVILLVISCFTYSSYYKHRRMGHYQLKDVLPRRHKNKHVVQHNRMDQSFM
;
A
#
# COMPACT_ATOMS: atom_id res chain seq x y z
N MET A 1 -64.38 17.02 8.89
CA MET A 1 -64.41 17.89 7.69
C MET A 1 -64.45 16.95 6.47
N VAL A 2 -65.44 17.06 5.65
CA VAL A 2 -65.62 16.26 4.43
C VAL A 2 -65.08 17.14 3.31
N VAL A 3 -64.07 16.70 2.56
CA VAL A 3 -63.58 17.34 1.34
C VAL A 3 -63.92 16.43 0.18
N GLU A 4 -64.78 16.92 -0.70
CA GLU A 4 -65.14 16.22 -1.98
C GLU A 4 -64.07 16.54 -3.04
N GLN A 5 -63.27 15.54 -3.44
CA GLN A 5 -62.51 15.52 -4.70
C GLN A 5 -62.81 14.23 -5.45
N ASN A 6 -63.38 14.37 -6.65
CA ASN A 6 -63.61 13.29 -7.62
C ASN A 6 -64.54 12.13 -7.19
N GLY A 7 -65.61 12.42 -6.44
CA GLY A 7 -66.67 11.43 -6.19
C GLY A 7 -66.33 10.27 -5.27
N GLU A 8 -65.16 10.28 -4.61
CA GLU A 8 -64.82 9.38 -3.51
C GLU A 8 -64.92 10.11 -2.15
N HIS A 9 -65.79 9.65 -1.26
CA HIS A 9 -65.89 10.11 0.10
C HIS A 9 -64.64 9.67 0.89
N ILE A 10 -63.59 10.50 0.94
CA ILE A 10 -62.47 10.27 1.85
C ILE A 10 -62.93 10.71 3.22
N HIS A 11 -63.28 9.77 4.09
CA HIS A 11 -63.46 10.02 5.50
C HIS A 11 -62.08 10.24 6.12
N ILE A 12 -61.69 11.50 6.26
CA ILE A 12 -60.53 11.85 7.14
C ILE A 12 -61.01 11.67 8.55
N HIS A 13 -60.68 10.50 9.16
CA HIS A 13 -60.83 10.34 10.60
C HIS A 13 -59.87 11.37 11.26
N ALA A 14 -60.42 12.43 11.83
CA ALA A 14 -59.64 13.32 12.68
C ALA A 14 -59.12 12.49 13.85
N GLU A 15 -57.78 12.41 13.97
CA GLU A 15 -57.16 11.73 15.10
C GLU A 15 -57.63 12.41 16.40
N CYS A 16 -58.29 11.64 17.28
CA CYS A 16 -58.86 12.20 18.50
C CYS A 16 -57.80 12.64 19.54
N LEU A 17 -56.57 12.07 19.47
CA LEU A 17 -55.42 12.41 20.28
C LEU A 17 -54.18 12.63 19.41
N VAL A 18 -53.40 13.67 19.73
CA VAL A 18 -52.14 13.98 19.10
C VAL A 18 -51.03 13.94 20.14
N ILE A 19 -49.97 13.16 19.88
CA ILE A 19 -48.77 13.08 20.72
C ILE A 19 -47.66 13.92 20.11
N SER A 20 -47.03 14.80 20.89
CA SER A 20 -45.92 15.66 20.42
C SER A 20 -44.79 15.73 21.47
N PRO A 21 -43.55 15.30 21.10
CA PRO A 21 -43.16 14.61 19.86
C PRO A 21 -43.79 13.21 19.76
N ALA A 22 -44.11 12.77 18.54
CA ALA A 22 -44.77 11.48 18.29
C ALA A 22 -43.80 10.29 18.39
N ARG A 23 -42.49 10.56 18.32
CA ARG A 23 -41.41 9.60 18.44
C ARG A 23 -40.33 10.16 19.35
N LEU A 24 -39.77 9.30 20.21
CA LEU A 24 -38.65 9.61 21.08
C LEU A 24 -37.55 8.55 20.96
N VAL A 25 -36.32 9.01 20.95
CA VAL A 25 -35.13 8.15 21.07
C VAL A 25 -34.38 8.59 22.33
N VAL A 26 -34.35 7.72 23.33
CA VAL A 26 -33.89 8.05 24.68
C VAL A 26 -32.80 7.09 25.12
N LYS A 27 -31.69 7.63 25.62
CA LYS A 27 -30.67 6.80 26.24
C LYS A 27 -31.18 6.23 27.56
N TYR A 28 -30.87 4.97 27.82
CA TYR A 28 -31.20 4.33 29.10
C TYR A 28 -30.63 5.14 30.27
N GLY A 29 -31.51 5.44 31.22
CA GLY A 29 -31.20 6.27 32.39
C GLY A 29 -31.45 7.77 32.21
N ASP A 30 -31.68 8.24 30.96
CA ASP A 30 -31.96 9.66 30.69
C ASP A 30 -33.45 9.99 30.89
N PRO A 31 -33.79 11.28 31.11
CA PRO A 31 -35.18 11.74 31.22
C PRO A 31 -35.90 11.72 29.88
N ALA A 32 -37.21 11.57 29.91
CA ALA A 32 -38.09 11.64 28.76
C ALA A 32 -39.39 12.37 29.05
N SER A 33 -39.95 13.05 28.06
CA SER A 33 -41.26 13.69 28.16
C SER A 33 -41.93 13.83 26.81
N SER A 34 -43.28 13.80 26.81
CA SER A 34 -44.10 14.07 25.63
C SER A 34 -45.48 14.58 26.06
N ASN A 35 -46.11 15.37 25.21
CA ASN A 35 -47.45 15.90 25.44
C ASN A 35 -48.50 15.13 24.64
N CYS A 36 -49.59 14.79 25.26
CA CYS A 36 -50.80 14.33 24.61
C CYS A 36 -51.79 15.51 24.54
N SER A 37 -52.35 15.77 23.37
CA SER A 37 -53.31 16.84 23.18
C SER A 37 -54.58 16.39 22.45
N SER A 38 -55.69 17.07 22.71
CA SER A 38 -56.98 16.88 22.08
C SER A 38 -57.54 18.21 21.62
N ASP A 39 -58.27 18.21 20.50
CA ASP A 39 -58.90 19.42 19.94
C ASP A 39 -59.93 20.03 20.87
N THR A 40 -60.64 19.18 21.61
CA THR A 40 -61.65 19.58 22.62
C THR A 40 -61.16 19.16 24.04
N PRO A 41 -61.50 19.92 25.08
CA PRO A 41 -61.18 19.51 26.43
C PRO A 41 -61.85 18.18 26.79
N VAL A 42 -61.03 17.16 27.19
CA VAL A 42 -61.47 15.83 27.58
C VAL A 42 -60.71 15.38 28.85
N GLU A 43 -61.28 14.44 29.57
CA GLU A 43 -60.53 13.76 30.63
C GLU A 43 -59.56 12.79 29.98
N MET A 44 -58.28 12.86 30.31
CA MET A 44 -57.24 12.03 29.69
C MET A 44 -56.24 11.55 30.74
N GLY A 45 -55.55 10.48 30.43
CA GLY A 45 -54.51 9.88 31.24
C GLY A 45 -53.38 9.30 30.42
N TRP A 46 -52.29 8.93 31.07
CA TRP A 46 -51.19 8.20 30.50
C TRP A 46 -51.00 6.87 31.23
N GLU A 47 -51.13 5.76 30.49
CA GLU A 47 -50.79 4.44 30.94
C GLU A 47 -49.36 4.13 30.55
N ALA A 48 -48.49 3.85 31.51
CA ALA A 48 -47.12 3.49 31.31
C ALA A 48 -46.54 2.78 32.52
N THR A 49 -45.51 1.95 32.31
CA THR A 49 -44.77 1.30 33.41
C THR A 49 -43.96 2.29 34.24
N GLN A 50 -43.63 3.45 33.67
CA GLN A 50 -42.99 4.57 34.34
C GLN A 50 -43.70 5.89 33.98
N GLY A 51 -43.89 6.76 34.92
CA GLY A 51 -44.49 8.11 34.70
C GLY A 51 -45.97 8.07 34.32
N GLY A 52 -46.70 6.98 34.63
CA GLY A 52 -48.12 6.90 34.36
C GLY A 52 -48.87 8.01 35.12
N VAL A 53 -49.89 8.60 34.47
CA VAL A 53 -50.78 9.63 35.03
C VAL A 53 -52.21 9.12 34.92
N GLY A 54 -52.90 9.01 36.03
CA GLY A 54 -54.30 8.60 36.04
C GLY A 54 -55.19 9.57 35.26
N LEU A 55 -56.45 9.19 35.06
CA LEU A 55 -57.42 10.04 34.40
C LEU A 55 -57.55 11.38 35.17
N THR A 56 -57.57 12.49 34.47
CA THR A 56 -57.68 13.83 35.06
C THR A 56 -59.10 14.09 35.61
N ASP A 57 -59.21 14.69 36.81
CA ASP A 57 -60.48 15.05 37.38
C ASP A 57 -61.24 16.11 36.57
N ASN A 58 -60.54 16.89 35.83
CA ASN A 58 -61.07 17.95 34.93
C ASN A 58 -60.71 17.72 33.48
N LYS A 59 -61.58 18.17 32.60
CA LYS A 59 -61.33 18.18 31.15
C LYS A 59 -60.17 19.10 30.78
N VAL A 60 -59.11 18.57 30.19
CA VAL A 60 -57.93 19.30 29.77
C VAL A 60 -57.72 19.15 28.25
N LYS A 61 -56.98 20.09 27.65
CA LYS A 61 -56.57 19.98 26.23
C LYS A 61 -55.19 19.34 26.03
N ILE A 62 -54.38 19.39 27.06
CA ILE A 62 -53.00 18.88 27.01
C ILE A 62 -52.69 18.20 28.34
N LEU A 63 -52.08 17.01 28.28
CA LEU A 63 -51.54 16.29 29.39
C LEU A 63 -50.10 15.86 29.12
N ASN A 64 -49.17 16.23 30.00
CA ASN A 64 -47.78 15.88 29.89
C ASN A 64 -47.50 14.52 30.53
N TRP A 65 -46.74 13.68 29.81
CA TRP A 65 -46.05 12.51 30.35
C TRP A 65 -44.60 12.88 30.60
N LYS A 66 -44.03 12.52 31.73
CA LYS A 66 -42.68 12.81 32.12
C LYS A 66 -42.09 11.69 32.96
N VAL A 67 -40.83 11.31 32.67
CA VAL A 67 -40.02 10.37 33.45
C VAL A 67 -38.65 10.99 33.65
N ASP A 68 -38.15 11.01 34.89
CA ASP A 68 -36.83 11.58 35.20
C ASP A 68 -35.68 10.64 34.81
N SER A 69 -35.95 9.33 34.71
CA SER A 69 -34.96 8.32 34.25
C SER A 69 -35.69 7.12 33.67
N VAL A 70 -35.48 6.88 32.35
CA VAL A 70 -36.08 5.75 31.65
C VAL A 70 -35.22 4.50 31.90
N THR A 71 -35.77 3.56 32.71
CA THR A 71 -35.10 2.31 33.10
C THR A 71 -35.84 1.05 32.62
N ASP A 72 -36.97 1.20 31.93
CA ASP A 72 -37.71 0.10 31.34
C ASP A 72 -37.43 0.02 29.80
N TRP A 73 -36.84 -1.07 29.34
CA TRP A 73 -36.54 -1.33 27.93
C TRP A 73 -37.78 -1.53 27.05
N LYS A 74 -38.92 -1.86 27.70
CA LYS A 74 -40.19 -2.17 27.01
C LYS A 74 -41.27 -1.13 27.29
N ILE A 75 -40.86 0.05 27.74
CA ILE A 75 -41.78 1.13 28.05
C ILE A 75 -42.67 1.48 26.86
N LYS A 76 -43.96 1.56 27.04
CA LYS A 76 -44.99 1.88 26.05
C LYS A 76 -46.00 2.86 26.61
N PRO A 77 -45.65 4.15 26.68
CA PRO A 77 -46.59 5.15 27.17
C PRO A 77 -47.76 5.30 26.20
N THR A 78 -48.96 5.10 26.68
CA THR A 78 -50.19 5.23 25.93
C THR A 78 -51.09 6.30 26.52
N CYS A 79 -51.36 7.35 25.73
CA CYS A 79 -52.36 8.36 26.11
C CYS A 79 -53.74 7.82 25.83
N PHE A 80 -54.69 8.04 26.77
CA PHE A 80 -56.07 7.57 26.65
C PHE A 80 -57.07 8.62 27.18
N THR A 81 -58.31 8.53 26.69
CA THR A 81 -59.44 9.33 27.20
C THR A 81 -60.37 8.48 28.05
N ASP A 82 -61.26 9.13 28.84
CA ASP A 82 -62.32 8.43 29.57
C ASP A 82 -63.13 7.50 28.66
N GLY A 83 -63.47 6.30 29.20
CA GLY A 83 -64.15 5.26 28.46
C GLY A 83 -63.32 4.54 27.40
N GLY A 84 -62.02 4.87 27.25
CA GLY A 84 -61.11 4.16 26.36
C GLY A 84 -61.40 4.30 24.85
N GLN A 85 -62.25 5.25 24.46
CA GLN A 85 -62.66 5.45 23.07
C GLN A 85 -61.52 5.97 22.16
N CYS A 86 -60.56 6.69 22.76
CA CYS A 86 -59.37 7.20 22.08
C CYS A 86 -58.13 6.74 22.84
N GLN A 87 -57.23 6.07 22.14
CA GLN A 87 -55.90 5.65 22.64
C GLN A 87 -54.84 5.93 21.62
N LYS A 88 -53.69 6.41 22.05
CA LYS A 88 -52.53 6.58 21.17
C LYS A 88 -51.23 6.24 21.88
N GLU A 89 -50.45 5.33 21.33
CA GLU A 89 -49.16 4.93 21.86
C GLU A 89 -48.06 5.88 21.42
N LEU A 90 -47.20 6.30 22.36
CA LEU A 90 -45.99 7.03 22.06
C LEU A 90 -44.90 6.06 21.60
N ASN A 91 -44.41 6.27 20.39
CA ASN A 91 -43.32 5.44 19.85
C ASN A 91 -41.99 5.87 20.50
N ILE A 92 -41.50 5.07 21.43
CA ILE A 92 -40.26 5.32 22.15
C ILE A 92 -39.23 4.22 21.88
N THR A 93 -37.99 4.61 21.53
CA THR A 93 -36.85 3.71 21.40
C THR A 93 -35.85 4.00 22.51
N VAL A 94 -35.69 3.06 23.42
CA VAL A 94 -34.67 3.15 24.47
C VAL A 94 -33.38 2.52 23.94
N TYR A 95 -32.25 3.24 24.05
CA TYR A 95 -30.98 2.74 23.56
C TYR A 95 -29.87 2.76 24.60
N LYS A 96 -28.87 1.91 24.41
CA LYS A 96 -27.63 1.86 25.16
C LYS A 96 -26.47 1.69 24.21
N LEU A 97 -25.41 2.50 24.38
CA LEU A 97 -24.15 2.34 23.68
C LEU A 97 -23.43 1.06 24.17
N PRO A 98 -22.59 0.46 23.35
CA PRO A 98 -21.84 -0.72 23.78
C PRO A 98 -20.88 -0.38 24.91
N ASP A 99 -20.66 -1.33 25.82
CA ASP A 99 -19.68 -1.20 26.89
C ASP A 99 -18.24 -1.35 26.31
N SER A 100 -18.09 -2.20 25.29
CA SER A 100 -16.82 -2.37 24.58
C SER A 100 -17.04 -2.94 23.18
N VAL A 101 -16.08 -2.62 22.29
CA VAL A 101 -15.93 -3.21 20.96
C VAL A 101 -14.52 -3.76 20.84
N SER A 102 -14.37 -5.01 20.43
CA SER A 102 -13.06 -5.65 20.27
C SER A 102 -12.98 -6.48 19.00
N ILE A 103 -11.79 -6.48 18.38
CA ILE A 103 -11.48 -7.32 17.22
C ILE A 103 -10.41 -8.34 17.59
N SER A 104 -10.58 -9.55 17.08
CA SER A 104 -9.62 -10.65 17.17
C SER A 104 -9.72 -11.53 15.95
N TYR A 105 -8.75 -12.40 15.73
CA TYR A 105 -8.89 -13.47 14.72
C TYR A 105 -8.76 -14.85 15.38
N ARG A 106 -9.43 -15.80 14.77
CA ARG A 106 -9.41 -17.21 15.19
C ARG A 106 -8.90 -18.07 14.02
N LYS A 107 -8.40 -19.23 14.36
CA LYS A 107 -8.13 -20.38 13.51
C LYS A 107 -6.64 -20.75 13.34
N TYR A 108 -5.69 -19.81 13.39
CA TYR A 108 -4.26 -20.13 13.30
C TYR A 108 -3.45 -19.26 14.27
N PRO A 109 -2.29 -19.76 14.76
CA PRO A 109 -1.39 -18.94 15.56
C PRO A 109 -0.79 -17.80 14.72
N ASP A 110 -0.39 -16.74 15.38
CA ASP A 110 0.45 -15.70 14.81
C ASP A 110 1.85 -16.28 14.47
N PRO A 111 2.46 -15.94 13.34
CA PRO A 111 2.08 -14.95 12.32
C PRO A 111 1.06 -15.46 11.29
N MET A 112 0.38 -14.51 10.61
CA MET A 112 -0.45 -14.83 9.46
C MET A 112 0.41 -15.28 8.28
N VAL A 113 -0.13 -16.15 7.42
CA VAL A 113 0.54 -16.61 6.21
C VAL A 113 -0.24 -16.13 4.98
N GLU A 114 0.47 -15.57 4.00
CA GLU A 114 -0.11 -15.11 2.73
C GLU A 114 -0.98 -16.19 2.09
N GLY A 115 -2.19 -15.79 1.67
CA GLY A 115 -3.14 -16.68 0.99
C GLY A 115 -3.89 -17.66 1.88
N HIS A 116 -3.64 -17.71 3.19
CA HIS A 116 -4.42 -18.51 4.13
C HIS A 116 -5.64 -17.71 4.62
N GLN A 117 -6.76 -18.39 4.81
CA GLN A 117 -8.00 -17.78 5.27
C GLN A 117 -8.08 -17.73 6.79
N TYR A 118 -8.30 -16.55 7.34
CA TYR A 118 -8.48 -16.27 8.76
C TYR A 118 -9.90 -15.77 9.02
N LEU A 119 -10.47 -16.14 10.17
CA LEU A 119 -11.77 -15.65 10.59
C LEU A 119 -11.57 -14.48 11.56
N LEU A 120 -11.79 -13.25 11.07
CA LEU A 120 -11.88 -12.07 11.93
C LEU A 120 -13.18 -12.10 12.71
N GLN A 121 -13.12 -11.74 13.98
CA GLN A 121 -14.27 -11.66 14.87
C GLN A 121 -14.32 -10.30 15.56
N CYS A 122 -15.40 -9.57 15.32
CA CYS A 122 -15.75 -8.34 16.03
C CYS A 122 -16.80 -8.66 17.10
N LEU A 123 -16.48 -8.39 18.37
CA LEU A 123 -17.37 -8.57 19.50
C LEU A 123 -17.80 -7.20 20.02
N VAL A 124 -19.11 -6.96 20.01
CA VAL A 124 -19.76 -5.76 20.57
C VAL A 124 -20.53 -6.17 21.80
N GLN A 125 -20.19 -5.61 22.96
CA GLN A 125 -20.78 -6.03 24.24
C GLN A 125 -21.87 -5.07 24.71
N ASN A 126 -22.99 -5.65 25.13
CA ASN A 126 -24.03 -5.00 25.93
C ASN A 126 -24.65 -3.76 25.24
N ILE A 127 -25.05 -3.89 23.97
CA ILE A 127 -25.68 -2.85 23.16
C ILE A 127 -27.19 -3.05 23.03
N ALA A 128 -27.96 -1.97 22.95
CA ALA A 128 -29.40 -1.99 22.66
C ALA A 128 -29.83 -0.78 21.80
N PRO A 129 -30.76 -0.97 20.84
CA PRO A 129 -31.27 -2.22 20.30
C PRO A 129 -30.29 -2.83 19.26
N ILE A 130 -30.02 -4.11 19.38
CA ILE A 130 -29.03 -4.77 18.50
C ILE A 130 -29.43 -4.79 17.03
N GLY A 131 -30.71 -4.75 16.70
CA GLY A 131 -31.22 -4.69 15.33
C GLY A 131 -30.87 -3.37 14.60
N ARG A 132 -30.46 -2.34 15.33
CA ARG A 132 -30.02 -1.03 14.79
C ARG A 132 -28.50 -0.90 14.73
N LEU A 133 -27.78 -1.95 15.12
CA LEU A 133 -26.32 -1.99 15.09
C LEU A 133 -25.83 -2.33 13.69
N ARG A 134 -24.93 -1.49 13.15
CA ARG A 134 -24.14 -1.74 11.94
C ARG A 134 -22.68 -1.87 12.34
N VAL A 135 -22.05 -2.96 11.93
CA VAL A 135 -20.61 -3.23 12.17
C VAL A 135 -19.88 -3.24 10.86
N THR A 136 -18.86 -2.39 10.75
CA THR A 136 -18.00 -2.28 9.57
C THR A 136 -16.59 -2.69 9.93
N PHE A 137 -16.00 -3.58 9.13
CA PHE A 137 -14.60 -3.97 9.23
C PHE A 137 -13.76 -3.08 8.33
N TYR A 138 -12.62 -2.63 8.84
CA TYR A 138 -11.69 -1.77 8.14
C TYR A 138 -10.28 -2.34 8.16
N LYS A 139 -9.54 -2.05 7.09
CA LYS A 139 -8.09 -2.19 7.00
C LYS A 139 -7.46 -0.80 6.89
N VAL A 140 -6.45 -0.55 7.71
CA VAL A 140 -5.62 0.66 7.64
C VAL A 140 -4.24 0.24 7.14
N SER A 141 -3.86 0.74 5.97
CA SER A 141 -2.55 0.45 5.37
C SER A 141 -1.42 1.07 6.19
N THR A 142 -0.18 0.68 5.91
CA THR A 142 1.02 1.29 6.49
C THR A 142 1.17 2.79 6.16
N THR A 143 0.52 3.26 5.10
CA THR A 143 0.45 4.69 4.74
C THR A 143 -0.65 5.45 5.46
N GLY A 144 -1.48 4.76 6.27
CA GLY A 144 -2.59 5.34 7.02
C GLY A 144 -3.91 5.42 6.23
N GLU A 145 -3.97 4.91 5.02
CA GLU A 145 -5.21 4.83 4.24
C GLU A 145 -6.15 3.78 4.83
N GLN A 146 -7.38 4.18 5.12
CA GLN A 146 -8.42 3.32 5.66
C GLN A 146 -9.36 2.84 4.55
N THR A 147 -9.48 1.52 4.40
CA THR A 147 -10.33 0.85 3.40
C THR A 147 -11.39 0.02 4.12
N GLU A 148 -12.64 0.14 3.71
CA GLU A 148 -13.73 -0.71 4.15
C GLU A 148 -13.58 -2.10 3.54
N LEU A 149 -13.66 -3.14 4.38
CA LEU A 149 -13.62 -4.54 3.95
C LEU A 149 -15.02 -5.13 3.81
N ASP A 150 -15.89 -4.88 4.80
CA ASP A 150 -17.26 -5.39 4.81
C ASP A 150 -18.10 -4.63 5.85
N THR A 151 -19.41 -4.53 5.60
CA THR A 151 -20.38 -3.96 6.52
C THR A 151 -21.53 -4.92 6.76
N GLN A 152 -21.79 -5.22 8.02
CA GLN A 152 -22.81 -6.19 8.45
C GLN A 152 -23.84 -5.55 9.37
N GLN A 153 -25.09 -5.91 9.16
CA GLN A 153 -26.20 -5.63 10.06
C GLN A 153 -27.02 -6.90 10.24
N LYS A 154 -27.23 -7.31 11.50
CA LYS A 154 -28.09 -8.44 11.80
C LYS A 154 -29.52 -7.94 11.95
N SER A 155 -30.42 -8.41 11.09
CA SER A 155 -31.86 -8.26 11.32
C SER A 155 -32.25 -9.14 12.51
N LYS A 156 -32.43 -8.52 13.66
CA LYS A 156 -33.09 -9.12 14.82
C LYS A 156 -34.32 -8.28 15.13
N ASP A 157 -35.47 -8.82 14.81
CA ASP A 157 -36.74 -8.18 15.09
C ASP A 157 -36.93 -8.03 16.61
N ASN A 158 -37.14 -6.77 17.03
CA ASN A 158 -37.75 -6.38 18.30
C ASN A 158 -37.07 -6.77 19.63
N ILE A 159 -35.75 -7.00 19.68
CA ILE A 159 -35.06 -7.12 20.97
C ILE A 159 -34.53 -5.74 21.35
N ASN A 160 -35.24 -5.10 22.29
CA ASN A 160 -34.86 -3.78 22.83
C ASN A 160 -33.94 -3.87 24.05
N THR A 161 -33.73 -5.07 24.61
CA THR A 161 -32.84 -5.28 25.77
C THR A 161 -31.39 -5.37 25.31
N PRO A 162 -30.42 -5.00 26.18
CA PRO A 162 -29.00 -5.09 25.85
C PRO A 162 -28.56 -6.53 25.56
N GLU A 163 -27.83 -6.71 24.47
CA GLU A 163 -27.25 -7.99 24.04
C GLU A 163 -25.83 -7.84 23.56
N ASN A 164 -25.11 -8.96 23.45
CA ASN A 164 -23.82 -9.06 22.81
C ASN A 164 -23.99 -9.40 21.35
N GLY A 165 -23.31 -8.65 20.47
CA GLY A 165 -23.23 -8.92 19.03
C GLY A 165 -21.88 -9.53 18.66
N THR A 166 -21.89 -10.62 17.90
CA THR A 166 -20.69 -11.21 17.30
C THR A 166 -20.82 -11.16 15.80
N TYR A 167 -19.85 -10.55 15.14
CA TYR A 167 -19.77 -10.38 13.69
C TYR A 167 -18.47 -11.01 13.20
N THR A 168 -18.50 -11.67 12.06
CA THR A 168 -17.34 -12.40 11.54
C THR A 168 -17.10 -12.08 10.08
N LEU A 169 -15.83 -12.00 9.70
CA LEU A 169 -15.39 -11.77 8.32
C LEU A 169 -14.27 -12.73 7.97
N ASP A 170 -14.40 -13.42 6.84
CA ASP A 170 -13.31 -14.19 6.26
C ASP A 170 -12.31 -13.23 5.63
N PHE A 171 -11.05 -13.31 6.09
CA PHE A 171 -9.95 -12.47 5.64
C PHE A 171 -8.81 -13.33 5.13
N THR A 172 -8.36 -13.05 3.91
CA THR A 172 -7.20 -13.72 3.30
C THR A 172 -6.10 -12.67 3.09
N PRO A 173 -5.07 -12.62 3.95
CA PRO A 173 -4.02 -11.64 3.86
C PRO A 173 -3.16 -11.85 2.61
N GLY A 174 -2.84 -10.75 1.94
CA GLY A 174 -1.78 -10.65 0.96
C GLY A 174 -0.50 -10.09 1.58
N ARG A 175 0.61 -10.12 0.84
CA ARG A 175 1.89 -9.51 1.27
C ARG A 175 1.80 -8.01 1.56
N ASP A 176 0.90 -7.31 0.86
CA ASP A 176 0.66 -5.87 1.03
C ASP A 176 -0.06 -5.55 2.34
N ASP A 177 -0.59 -6.58 3.01
CA ASP A 177 -1.22 -6.44 4.32
C ASP A 177 -0.22 -6.58 5.48
N ASP A 178 1.05 -6.88 5.18
CA ASP A 178 2.10 -6.95 6.21
C ASP A 178 2.34 -5.57 6.84
N GLY A 179 2.20 -5.48 8.16
CA GLY A 179 2.27 -4.23 8.91
C GLY A 179 1.00 -3.36 8.86
N ALA A 180 -0.05 -3.78 8.16
CA ALA A 180 -1.36 -3.11 8.19
C ALA A 180 -2.04 -3.30 9.54
N GLN A 181 -3.15 -2.57 9.77
CA GLN A 181 -3.97 -2.69 10.97
C GLN A 181 -5.41 -3.02 10.59
N LEU A 182 -6.00 -3.96 11.31
CA LEU A 182 -7.41 -4.29 11.19
C LEU A 182 -8.16 -3.72 12.39
N LEU A 183 -9.36 -3.18 12.15
CA LEU A 183 -10.28 -2.75 13.20
C LEU A 183 -11.73 -2.99 12.77
N CYS A 184 -12.64 -3.01 13.71
CA CYS A 184 -14.06 -2.94 13.44
C CYS A 184 -14.68 -1.73 14.14
N SER A 185 -15.70 -1.16 13.53
CA SER A 185 -16.44 0.00 14.01
C SER A 185 -17.90 -0.36 14.18
N ALA A 186 -18.45 -0.09 15.35
CA ALA A 186 -19.84 -0.34 15.73
C ALA A 186 -20.61 0.98 15.71
N MET A 187 -21.51 1.15 14.76
CA MET A 187 -22.38 2.33 14.61
C MET A 187 -23.81 1.96 14.97
N LEU A 188 -24.43 2.74 15.85
CA LEU A 188 -25.83 2.57 16.23
C LEU A 188 -26.70 3.58 15.47
N ASP A 189 -27.40 3.11 14.43
CA ASP A 189 -28.31 3.91 13.61
C ASP A 189 -29.71 3.93 14.19
N LEU A 190 -30.01 4.96 14.94
CA LEU A 190 -31.28 5.15 15.63
C LEU A 190 -32.32 5.94 14.82
N GLY A 191 -31.98 6.33 13.60
CA GLY A 191 -32.83 7.15 12.74
C GLY A 191 -32.71 8.66 13.01
N PRO A 192 -33.56 9.47 12.36
CA PRO A 192 -33.44 10.93 12.39
C PRO A 192 -33.73 11.55 13.77
N GLU A 193 -34.53 10.90 14.61
CA GLU A 193 -34.84 11.34 15.98
C GLU A 193 -33.74 10.96 16.97
N GLY A 194 -32.80 10.12 16.56
CA GLY A 194 -31.64 9.73 17.38
C GLY A 194 -30.51 10.77 17.33
N PRO A 195 -29.43 10.54 18.08
CA PRO A 195 -28.23 11.39 18.02
C PRO A 195 -27.70 11.54 16.61
N GLN A 196 -27.34 12.77 16.23
CA GLN A 196 -26.74 13.08 14.94
C GLN A 196 -25.38 13.77 15.13
N PRO A 197 -24.27 13.22 14.60
CA PRO A 197 -24.19 11.98 13.81
C PRO A 197 -24.50 10.74 14.68
N PRO A 198 -24.82 9.57 14.05
CA PRO A 198 -25.03 8.33 14.76
C PRO A 198 -23.82 7.98 15.64
N PRO A 199 -24.01 7.50 16.87
CA PRO A 199 -22.91 7.12 17.75
C PRO A 199 -22.10 5.96 17.19
N VAL A 200 -20.77 6.10 17.24
CA VAL A 200 -19.80 5.13 16.75
C VAL A 200 -18.82 4.77 17.86
N MET A 201 -18.45 3.50 17.95
CA MET A 201 -17.37 3.02 18.82
C MET A 201 -16.47 2.08 18.02
N ASP A 202 -15.18 2.40 18.00
CA ASP A 202 -14.16 1.59 17.33
C ASP A 202 -13.57 0.55 18.29
N SER A 203 -13.13 -0.56 17.74
CA SER A 203 -12.39 -1.59 18.47
C SER A 203 -10.94 -1.16 18.74
N ASN A 204 -10.20 -1.99 19.50
CA ASN A 204 -8.75 -2.00 19.44
C ASN A 204 -8.29 -2.22 18.00
N ARG A 205 -7.04 -1.81 17.70
CA ARG A 205 -6.38 -2.12 16.42
C ARG A 205 -5.62 -3.43 16.53
N LEU A 206 -5.77 -4.29 15.53
CA LEU A 206 -5.07 -5.56 15.41
C LEU A 206 -4.01 -5.40 14.32
N ASN A 207 -2.72 -5.43 14.70
CA ASN A 207 -1.62 -5.38 13.74
C ASN A 207 -1.53 -6.69 13.00
N THR A 208 -1.31 -6.64 11.68
CA THR A 208 -1.05 -7.82 10.86
C THR A 208 0.44 -8.05 10.72
N ASN A 209 0.88 -9.28 10.93
CA ASN A 209 2.23 -9.76 10.64
C ASN A 209 2.07 -10.90 9.63
N VAL A 210 2.28 -10.60 8.35
CA VAL A 210 2.02 -11.54 7.26
C VAL A 210 3.33 -12.13 6.79
N HIS A 211 3.49 -13.45 6.94
CA HIS A 211 4.61 -14.18 6.39
C HIS A 211 4.34 -14.62 4.96
N TYR A 212 5.33 -14.42 4.07
CA TYR A 212 5.24 -14.80 2.66
C TYR A 212 6.59 -15.21 2.09
N LYS A 213 6.56 -16.08 1.06
CA LYS A 213 7.75 -16.56 0.38
C LYS A 213 8.49 -15.44 -0.34
N PRO A 214 9.81 -15.56 -0.53
CA PRO A 214 10.59 -14.56 -1.26
C PRO A 214 10.06 -14.35 -2.68
N GLN A 215 10.11 -13.10 -3.12
CA GLN A 215 9.90 -12.71 -4.52
C GLN A 215 11.05 -11.81 -4.93
N ILE A 216 11.82 -12.23 -5.95
CA ILE A 216 12.93 -11.46 -6.46
C ILE A 216 12.38 -10.21 -7.16
N THR A 217 12.90 -9.05 -6.77
CA THR A 217 12.48 -7.73 -7.24
C THR A 217 13.48 -7.11 -8.22
N SER A 218 14.68 -7.71 -8.32
CA SER A 218 15.74 -7.23 -9.22
C SER A 218 15.33 -7.40 -10.69
N PRO A 219 15.55 -6.42 -11.55
CA PRO A 219 15.24 -6.49 -12.98
C PRO A 219 16.17 -7.37 -13.79
N GLY A 220 17.02 -8.18 -13.14
CA GLY A 220 18.20 -8.78 -13.74
C GLY A 220 18.14 -10.24 -14.18
N CYS A 221 16.95 -10.87 -14.27
CA CYS A 221 16.84 -12.28 -14.73
C CYS A 221 16.82 -12.34 -16.28
N PHE A 222 17.87 -11.82 -16.94
CA PHE A 222 18.02 -11.81 -18.39
C PHE A 222 19.49 -12.00 -18.79
N SER A 223 19.72 -12.34 -20.05
CA SER A 223 21.08 -12.47 -20.60
C SER A 223 21.76 -11.12 -20.67
N MET A 224 23.06 -11.08 -20.34
CA MET A 224 23.90 -9.89 -20.46
C MET A 224 25.28 -10.25 -21.03
N SER A 225 25.93 -9.28 -21.65
CA SER A 225 27.32 -9.40 -22.10
C SER A 225 28.21 -8.46 -21.30
N ILE A 226 29.45 -8.90 -21.04
CA ILE A 226 30.47 -8.14 -20.33
C ILE A 226 31.81 -8.31 -21.05
N THR A 227 32.69 -7.30 -20.99
CA THR A 227 33.99 -7.36 -21.59
C THR A 227 35.00 -8.10 -20.72
N GLU A 228 35.88 -8.87 -21.29
CA GLU A 228 36.99 -9.51 -20.59
C GLU A 228 37.86 -8.46 -19.87
N GLY A 229 38.19 -8.74 -18.59
CA GLY A 229 38.90 -7.82 -17.72
C GLY A 229 38.02 -6.91 -16.88
N ASP A 230 36.73 -6.77 -17.21
CA ASP A 230 35.78 -5.96 -16.44
C ASP A 230 35.34 -6.66 -15.14
N THR A 231 34.61 -5.93 -14.29
CA THR A 231 34.02 -6.45 -13.05
C THR A 231 32.53 -6.70 -13.24
N LEU A 232 32.09 -7.94 -13.03
CA LEU A 232 30.68 -8.32 -12.99
C LEU A 232 30.14 -8.07 -11.57
N SER A 233 28.96 -7.44 -11.49
CA SER A 233 28.19 -7.32 -10.25
C SER A 233 26.73 -7.66 -10.52
N LEU A 234 26.25 -8.75 -9.89
CA LEU A 234 24.85 -9.17 -10.00
C LEU A 234 24.17 -8.97 -8.66
N ASN A 235 23.02 -8.31 -8.66
CA ASN A 235 22.18 -8.11 -7.47
C ASN A 235 20.88 -8.91 -7.59
N CYS A 236 20.59 -9.70 -6.54
CA CYS A 236 19.44 -10.57 -6.42
C CYS A 236 18.56 -10.16 -5.24
N SER A 237 18.20 -8.90 -5.12
CA SER A 237 17.32 -8.44 -4.05
C SER A 237 15.95 -9.08 -4.15
N ALA A 238 15.42 -9.57 -3.03
CA ALA A 238 14.11 -10.17 -2.93
C ALA A 238 13.34 -9.64 -1.71
N ASN A 239 12.03 -9.49 -1.85
CA ASN A 239 11.12 -9.21 -0.76
C ASN A 239 10.56 -10.52 -0.21
N GLY A 240 10.59 -10.71 1.09
CA GLY A 240 10.05 -11.87 1.79
C GLY A 240 9.91 -11.59 3.28
N ASN A 241 8.94 -12.20 3.92
CA ASN A 241 8.78 -12.16 5.37
C ASN A 241 8.62 -13.59 5.90
N PRO A 242 9.57 -14.12 6.72
CA PRO A 242 10.82 -13.50 7.15
C PRO A 242 11.76 -13.12 6.00
N ALA A 243 12.70 -12.18 6.29
CA ALA A 243 13.69 -11.75 5.32
C ALA A 243 14.46 -12.95 4.75
N PRO A 244 14.68 -13.03 3.42
CA PRO A 244 15.33 -14.16 2.80
C PRO A 244 16.84 -14.19 3.06
N SER A 245 17.41 -15.40 3.10
CA SER A 245 18.82 -15.67 2.84
C SER A 245 19.05 -15.91 1.36
N TYR A 246 20.30 -15.81 0.92
CA TYR A 246 20.66 -15.92 -0.50
C TYR A 246 21.76 -16.95 -0.67
N ASP A 247 21.60 -17.78 -1.70
CA ASP A 247 22.62 -18.72 -2.17
C ASP A 247 22.86 -18.48 -3.67
N TRP A 248 24.12 -18.64 -4.12
CA TRP A 248 24.49 -18.47 -5.52
C TRP A 248 25.02 -19.78 -6.10
N LEU A 249 24.53 -20.13 -7.29
CA LEU A 249 25.12 -21.18 -8.12
C LEU A 249 25.89 -20.51 -9.25
N LEU A 250 27.20 -20.70 -9.26
CA LEU A 250 28.12 -20.10 -10.20
C LEU A 250 28.58 -21.16 -11.22
N PRO A 251 28.86 -20.77 -12.50
CA PRO A 251 29.32 -21.70 -13.52
C PRO A 251 30.71 -22.29 -13.19
N GLN A 252 31.52 -21.52 -12.46
CA GLN A 252 32.85 -21.95 -12.01
C GLN A 252 33.19 -21.27 -10.68
N ALA A 253 33.86 -22.01 -9.79
CA ALA A 253 34.41 -21.43 -8.57
C ALA A 253 35.65 -20.59 -8.92
N ASP A 254 35.65 -19.31 -8.48
CA ASP A 254 36.75 -18.38 -8.71
C ASP A 254 37.15 -17.74 -7.38
N PRO A 255 38.45 -17.70 -7.03
CA PRO A 255 38.94 -17.03 -5.82
C PRO A 255 38.70 -15.52 -5.81
N ASN A 256 38.44 -14.91 -6.96
CA ASN A 256 38.11 -13.48 -7.10
C ASN A 256 36.62 -13.17 -6.90
N THR A 257 35.82 -14.18 -6.55
CA THR A 257 34.38 -14.01 -6.28
C THR A 257 34.16 -13.54 -4.83
N MET A 258 33.43 -12.48 -4.68
CA MET A 258 32.92 -11.96 -3.40
C MET A 258 31.40 -12.09 -3.37
N GLU A 259 30.87 -12.81 -2.38
CA GLU A 259 29.43 -12.94 -2.14
C GLU A 259 29.06 -12.13 -0.89
N GLU A 260 28.26 -11.09 -1.06
CA GLU A 260 27.73 -10.29 0.03
C GLU A 260 26.21 -10.27 -0.01
N ARG A 261 25.58 -11.07 0.85
CA ARG A 261 24.13 -11.19 0.92
C ARG A 261 23.50 -11.47 -0.46
N SER A 262 22.78 -10.47 -1.03
CA SER A 262 22.10 -10.58 -2.33
C SER A 262 22.99 -10.26 -3.53
N VAL A 263 24.26 -9.89 -3.32
CA VAL A 263 25.15 -9.43 -4.40
C VAL A 263 26.31 -10.38 -4.56
N VAL A 264 26.56 -10.80 -5.79
CA VAL A 264 27.80 -11.47 -6.19
C VAL A 264 28.64 -10.54 -7.07
N THR A 265 29.93 -10.41 -6.75
CA THR A 265 30.88 -9.59 -7.49
C THR A 265 32.06 -10.46 -7.90
N ILE A 266 32.42 -10.43 -9.19
CA ILE A 266 33.57 -11.11 -9.75
C ILE A 266 34.45 -10.07 -10.45
N THR A 267 35.67 -9.94 -10.02
CA THR A 267 36.64 -9.01 -10.63
C THR A 267 37.47 -9.71 -11.68
N ASN A 268 37.85 -8.97 -12.73
CA ASN A 268 38.71 -9.46 -13.81
C ASN A 268 38.07 -10.65 -14.56
N MET A 269 36.89 -10.41 -15.16
CA MET A 269 36.15 -11.43 -15.91
C MET A 269 36.97 -12.02 -17.04
N ALA A 270 37.08 -13.35 -17.11
CA ALA A 270 37.70 -14.10 -18.19
C ALA A 270 36.61 -14.84 -18.98
N LYS A 271 36.95 -15.26 -20.22
CA LYS A 271 36.03 -16.01 -21.09
C LYS A 271 35.52 -17.31 -20.45
N SER A 272 36.29 -17.93 -19.55
CA SER A 272 35.88 -19.09 -18.75
C SER A 272 34.75 -18.82 -17.74
N HIS A 273 34.50 -17.54 -17.39
CA HIS A 273 33.44 -17.15 -16.49
C HIS A 273 32.10 -16.94 -17.22
N SER A 274 32.04 -17.15 -18.56
CA SER A 274 30.77 -17.21 -19.27
C SER A 274 29.92 -18.39 -18.81
N GLY A 275 28.62 -18.16 -18.63
CA GLY A 275 27.69 -19.22 -18.23
C GLY A 275 26.51 -18.69 -17.42
N GLU A 276 25.81 -19.62 -16.78
CA GLU A 276 24.60 -19.32 -16.00
C GLU A 276 24.95 -19.05 -14.53
N TYR A 277 24.50 -17.89 -14.06
CA TYR A 277 24.58 -17.47 -12.65
C TYR A 277 23.18 -17.53 -12.07
N THR A 278 22.93 -18.42 -11.11
CA THR A 278 21.62 -18.60 -10.50
C THR A 278 21.65 -18.14 -9.06
N CYS A 279 20.87 -17.13 -8.75
CA CYS A 279 20.55 -16.73 -7.39
C CYS A 279 19.33 -17.47 -6.86
N ILE A 280 19.38 -17.88 -5.60
CA ILE A 280 18.28 -18.52 -4.88
C ILE A 280 18.02 -17.71 -3.61
N ALA A 281 16.86 -17.04 -3.53
CA ALA A 281 16.40 -16.39 -2.32
C ALA A 281 15.50 -17.34 -1.53
N ILE A 282 15.81 -17.62 -0.25
CA ILE A 282 15.18 -18.66 0.55
C ILE A 282 14.67 -18.09 1.88
N ASN A 283 13.46 -18.47 2.28
CA ASN A 283 12.98 -18.33 3.65
C ASN A 283 12.21 -19.62 4.07
N PRO A 284 11.70 -19.73 5.32
CA PRO A 284 10.99 -20.91 5.79
C PRO A 284 9.73 -21.28 4.98
N LEU A 285 9.17 -20.33 4.20
CA LEU A 285 7.95 -20.53 3.42
C LEU A 285 8.22 -20.97 1.98
N GLY A 286 9.47 -20.92 1.53
CA GLY A 286 9.86 -21.34 0.19
C GLY A 286 11.03 -20.55 -0.37
N ASN A 287 11.24 -20.72 -1.67
CA ASN A 287 12.32 -20.08 -2.40
C ASN A 287 11.82 -19.38 -3.68
N SER A 288 12.68 -18.53 -4.22
CA SER A 288 12.54 -17.91 -5.53
C SER A 288 13.92 -17.88 -6.19
N THR A 289 13.98 -18.19 -7.48
CA THR A 289 15.23 -18.30 -8.23
C THR A 289 15.26 -17.29 -9.37
N CYS A 290 16.46 -16.80 -9.68
CA CYS A 290 16.72 -15.91 -10.83
C CYS A 290 18.02 -16.36 -11.49
N THR A 291 17.96 -16.72 -12.77
CA THR A 291 19.12 -17.13 -13.58
C THR A 291 19.46 -16.03 -14.58
N VAL A 292 20.72 -15.63 -14.58
CA VAL A 292 21.33 -14.68 -15.52
C VAL A 292 22.34 -15.42 -16.37
N ASN A 293 22.19 -15.36 -17.70
CA ASN A 293 23.21 -15.90 -18.62
C ASN A 293 24.20 -14.77 -18.97
N VAL A 294 25.46 -14.94 -18.56
CA VAL A 294 26.54 -13.97 -18.76
C VAL A 294 27.44 -14.47 -19.88
N GLU A 295 27.62 -13.65 -20.91
CA GLU A 295 28.55 -13.88 -22.00
C GLU A 295 29.73 -12.90 -21.91
N VAL A 296 30.97 -13.46 -21.75
CA VAL A 296 32.18 -12.63 -21.74
C VAL A 296 32.72 -12.48 -23.14
N THR A 297 32.79 -11.24 -23.63
CA THR A 297 33.25 -10.87 -24.94
C THR A 297 34.61 -10.19 -24.90
N VAL A 298 35.42 -10.39 -25.90
CA VAL A 298 36.72 -9.70 -26.06
C VAL A 298 36.50 -8.40 -26.86
N ASP A 299 36.98 -7.28 -26.32
CA ASP A 299 37.00 -6.03 -27.07
C ASP A 299 38.21 -6.04 -28.03
N TYR A 300 37.96 -6.30 -29.32
CA TYR A 300 38.95 -6.26 -30.35
C TYR A 300 39.26 -4.85 -30.87
N LEU A 301 38.53 -3.83 -30.47
CA LEU A 301 38.68 -2.46 -30.98
C LEU A 301 40.10 -1.88 -30.76
N PRO A 302 40.71 -2.00 -29.56
CA PRO A 302 42.07 -1.52 -29.33
C PRO A 302 43.11 -2.26 -30.18
N ILE A 303 42.91 -3.56 -30.41
CA ILE A 303 43.81 -4.38 -31.27
C ILE A 303 43.75 -3.88 -32.69
N PHE A 304 42.56 -3.70 -33.27
CA PHE A 304 42.42 -3.18 -34.65
C PHE A 304 42.90 -1.73 -34.75
N ALA A 305 42.68 -0.90 -33.77
CA ALA A 305 43.22 0.47 -33.74
C ALA A 305 44.76 0.48 -33.72
N GLY A 306 45.38 -0.41 -32.92
CA GLY A 306 46.84 -0.58 -32.89
C GLY A 306 47.40 -1.06 -34.19
N LEU A 307 46.78 -2.05 -34.82
CA LEU A 307 47.19 -2.54 -36.16
C LEU A 307 47.06 -1.45 -37.24
N ALA A 308 45.97 -0.70 -37.25
CA ALA A 308 45.77 0.40 -38.19
C ALA A 308 46.84 1.49 -38.01
N ALA A 309 47.15 1.86 -36.75
CA ALA A 309 48.23 2.83 -36.47
C ALA A 309 49.60 2.32 -36.93
N ALA A 310 49.92 1.03 -36.74
CA ALA A 310 51.17 0.43 -37.22
C ALA A 310 51.26 0.46 -38.77
N VAL A 311 50.16 0.15 -39.47
CA VAL A 311 50.10 0.25 -40.94
C VAL A 311 50.36 1.70 -41.42
N VAL A 312 49.72 2.67 -40.76
CA VAL A 312 49.97 4.11 -41.10
C VAL A 312 51.43 4.49 -40.92
N VAL A 313 52.07 4.08 -39.81
CA VAL A 313 53.49 4.34 -39.58
C VAL A 313 54.36 3.68 -40.64
N ILE A 314 54.12 2.44 -41.02
CA ILE A 314 54.84 1.74 -42.07
C ILE A 314 54.71 2.48 -43.44
N LEU A 315 53.51 2.92 -43.80
CA LEU A 315 53.27 3.70 -45.01
C LEU A 315 54.00 5.04 -45.00
N LEU A 316 54.04 5.73 -43.85
CA LEU A 316 54.82 6.95 -43.71
C LEU A 316 56.32 6.71 -43.83
N VAL A 317 56.88 5.63 -43.31
CA VAL A 317 58.27 5.25 -43.42
C VAL A 317 58.58 4.94 -44.86
N ILE A 318 57.77 4.13 -45.55
CA ILE A 318 57.95 3.82 -47.00
C ILE A 318 57.87 5.10 -47.83
N SER A 319 56.92 5.99 -47.56
CA SER A 319 56.77 7.30 -48.20
C SER A 319 58.04 8.17 -48.04
N CYS A 320 58.56 8.24 -46.79
CA CYS A 320 59.80 8.95 -46.49
C CYS A 320 61.02 8.36 -47.25
N PHE A 321 61.09 7.02 -47.27
CA PHE A 321 62.17 6.32 -48.05
C PHE A 321 62.06 6.58 -49.55
N THR A 322 60.92 6.46 -50.16
CA THR A 322 60.69 6.72 -51.60
C THR A 322 60.95 8.18 -51.95
N TYR A 323 60.47 9.11 -51.08
CA TYR A 323 60.76 10.54 -51.27
C TYR A 323 62.28 10.85 -51.18
N SER A 324 62.96 10.30 -50.19
CA SER A 324 64.40 10.45 -49.97
C SER A 324 65.18 9.87 -51.18
N SER A 325 64.83 8.67 -51.70
CA SER A 325 65.42 8.06 -52.88
C SER A 325 65.16 8.90 -54.11
N TYR A 326 63.95 9.40 -54.33
CA TYR A 326 63.58 10.27 -55.40
C TYR A 326 64.40 11.58 -55.39
N TYR A 327 64.54 12.17 -54.18
CA TYR A 327 65.37 13.40 -54.02
C TYR A 327 66.84 13.15 -54.24
N LYS A 328 67.36 12.00 -53.81
CA LYS A 328 68.78 11.60 -54.06
C LYS A 328 69.04 11.35 -55.53
N HIS A 329 68.07 10.74 -56.24
CA HIS A 329 68.22 10.55 -57.72
C HIS A 329 68.17 11.88 -58.52
N ARG A 330 67.32 12.83 -58.13
CA ARG A 330 67.32 14.18 -58.74
C ARG A 330 68.62 14.93 -58.48
N ARG A 331 69.24 14.82 -57.31
CA ARG A 331 70.50 15.46 -57.00
C ARG A 331 71.66 14.81 -57.80
N MET A 332 71.71 13.51 -57.98
CA MET A 332 72.74 12.85 -58.79
C MET A 332 72.65 13.24 -60.28
N GLY A 333 71.48 13.43 -60.84
CA GLY A 333 71.28 13.94 -62.18
C GLY A 333 71.87 15.36 -62.40
N HIS A 334 71.97 16.17 -61.37
CA HIS A 334 72.57 17.51 -61.42
C HIS A 334 74.11 17.50 -61.30
N TYR A 335 74.73 16.46 -60.73
CA TYR A 335 76.21 16.39 -60.57
C TYR A 335 76.88 15.82 -61.76
N GLN A 336 76.30 15.09 -62.68
CA GLN A 336 76.91 14.58 -63.91
C GLN A 336 77.10 15.65 -64.99
N LEU A 337 76.57 16.87 -64.83
CA LEU A 337 76.77 17.96 -65.84
C LEU A 337 77.91 18.91 -65.47
N LYS A 338 78.56 18.75 -64.28
CA LYS A 338 79.65 19.62 -63.86
C LYS A 338 81.06 19.08 -64.04
N ASP A 339 81.23 17.82 -64.45
CA ASP A 339 82.57 17.18 -64.60
C ASP A 339 83.12 17.14 -66.03
N VAL A 340 82.53 17.89 -66.96
CA VAL A 340 82.98 17.93 -68.38
C VAL A 340 83.46 19.32 -68.76
N LEU A 341 84.32 19.96 -67.97
CA LEU A 341 85.10 21.11 -68.43
C LEU A 341 86.60 21.01 -67.96
N PRO A 342 87.59 21.18 -68.87
CA PRO A 342 88.99 20.86 -68.61
C PRO A 342 89.68 21.88 -67.71
N ARG A 343 90.55 21.39 -66.83
CA ARG A 343 91.48 22.17 -65.98
C ARG A 343 92.44 22.95 -66.78
N ARG A 344 92.60 24.24 -66.54
CA ARG A 344 93.75 25.06 -66.91
C ARG A 344 94.60 25.31 -65.67
N HIS A 345 95.88 24.84 -65.71
CA HIS A 345 96.92 25.01 -64.72
C HIS A 345 97.15 26.48 -64.35
N LYS A 346 97.48 26.75 -63.09
CA LYS A 346 98.64 27.62 -62.69
C LYS A 346 99.02 27.35 -61.24
N ASN A 347 100.36 27.25 -61.09
CA ASN A 347 101.19 26.99 -59.93
C ASN A 347 101.23 28.11 -58.87
N LYS A 348 101.73 27.65 -57.70
CA LYS A 348 102.65 28.30 -56.72
C LYS A 348 101.94 28.81 -55.39
N HIS A 349 102.39 28.49 -54.26
CA HIS A 349 103.48 28.49 -53.32
C HIS A 349 102.87 28.23 -51.92
N VAL A 350 103.35 27.23 -51.21
CA VAL A 350 104.10 27.19 -49.96
C VAL A 350 103.76 28.28 -48.92
N VAL A 351 103.39 27.91 -47.74
CA VAL A 351 104.08 28.17 -46.45
C VAL A 351 103.26 27.41 -45.33
N GLN A 352 104.05 26.72 -44.51
CA GLN A 352 103.74 26.04 -43.28
C GLN A 352 103.28 27.01 -42.17
N HIS A 353 102.52 26.52 -41.23
CA HIS A 353 102.76 26.49 -39.73
C HIS A 353 101.57 25.83 -39.02
N ASN A 354 101.88 24.70 -38.41
CA ASN A 354 102.00 24.36 -37.05
C ASN A 354 100.91 24.97 -36.06
N ARG A 355 100.34 24.16 -35.38
CA ARG A 355 100.40 23.67 -33.98
C ARG A 355 99.13 23.68 -33.18
N MET A 356 98.98 22.55 -32.60
CA MET A 356 98.57 22.29 -31.21
C MET A 356 97.15 22.83 -30.73
N ASP A 357 96.46 22.10 -30.14
CA ASP A 357 96.41 21.15 -29.03
C ASP A 357 95.15 21.41 -28.15
N GLN A 358 94.67 20.34 -27.63
CA GLN A 358 93.96 20.15 -26.38
C GLN A 358 92.49 20.63 -26.24
N SER A 359 91.56 19.72 -26.02
CA SER A 359 91.40 18.89 -24.84
C SER A 359 90.26 19.41 -23.87
N PHE A 360 89.44 18.50 -23.37
CA PHE A 360 88.60 18.52 -22.20
C PHE A 360 87.22 19.29 -22.29
N MET A 361 86.17 18.75 -22.10
CA MET A 361 85.50 17.75 -21.18
C MET A 361 84.22 17.26 -21.80
#